data_811fbfbe97c7cb9d7cd284db9b2ec691
#
_entry.id   811fbfbe97c7cb9d7cd284db9b2ec691
#
_cell.length_a   1.000
_cell.length_b   1.000
_cell.length_c   1.000
_cell.angle_alpha   90.00
_cell.angle_beta   90.00
_cell.angle_gamma   90.00
#
_symmetry.space_group_name_H-M   'P 1'
#
loop_
_entity.id
_entity.type
_entity.pdbx_description
1 polymer ?
#
loop_
_entity_poly.entity_id
_entity_poly.type
_entity_poly.pdbx_seq_one_letter_code
_entity_poly.pdbx_strand_id
1 'polypeptide(L)'
;MPAWLKDTVFYEIYPQSFYDTNCDGIGDINGIIEKLDYIRDLGCNALWINPCYDSPFKDAGYDVRNYRKVAPRYGSNTDLYRLFGEAHNRNMHVLLDLVPGHTSEEHAWFLESQKAEKNEYSNRYVWTNGAFEGIAGHPYISGECPRDGSDMLNFFKAQPAL
;
A
#
# COMPACT_ATOMS: atom_id res chain seq x y z
N MET A 1 -22.09 9.51 -6.17
CA MET A 1 -21.60 8.11 -6.22
C MET A 1 -21.62 7.68 -7.67
N PRO A 2 -20.56 7.05 -8.21
CA PRO A 2 -20.56 6.53 -9.58
C PRO A 2 -21.70 5.54 -9.79
N ALA A 3 -22.33 5.57 -10.98
CA ALA A 3 -23.49 4.73 -11.23
C ALA A 3 -23.19 3.23 -11.15
N TRP A 4 -22.01 2.82 -11.59
CA TRP A 4 -21.55 1.43 -11.58
C TRP A 4 -21.43 0.82 -10.18
N LEU A 5 -21.21 1.65 -9.14
CA LEU A 5 -20.97 1.17 -7.78
C LEU A 5 -22.25 0.61 -7.11
N LYS A 6 -23.45 0.94 -7.60
CA LYS A 6 -24.72 0.50 -7.00
C LYS A 6 -24.94 -1.01 -7.07
N ASP A 7 -24.48 -1.61 -8.19
CA ASP A 7 -24.68 -3.03 -8.47
C ASP A 7 -23.36 -3.79 -8.49
N THR A 8 -22.35 -3.29 -7.75
CA THR A 8 -21.02 -3.86 -7.73
C THR A 8 -20.88 -4.94 -6.66
N VAL A 9 -20.36 -6.08 -7.08
CA VAL A 9 -19.87 -7.15 -6.21
C VAL A 9 -18.36 -7.20 -6.34
N PHE A 10 -17.67 -6.90 -5.23
CA PHE A 10 -16.21 -6.89 -5.18
C PHE A 10 -15.66 -8.28 -4.89
N TYR A 11 -14.56 -8.61 -5.56
CA TYR A 11 -13.67 -9.70 -5.17
C TYR A 11 -12.39 -9.08 -4.61
N GLU A 12 -12.17 -9.24 -3.30
CA GLU A 12 -10.96 -8.74 -2.65
C GLU A 12 -9.81 -9.74 -2.84
N ILE A 13 -8.64 -9.22 -3.20
CA ILE A 13 -7.44 -10.01 -3.50
C ILE A 13 -6.27 -9.52 -2.66
N TYR A 14 -5.71 -10.41 -1.86
CA TYR A 14 -4.37 -10.25 -1.32
C TYR A 14 -3.38 -10.94 -2.29
N PRO A 15 -2.59 -10.17 -3.07
CA PRO A 15 -1.81 -10.73 -4.17
C PRO A 15 -0.91 -11.88 -3.75
N GLN A 16 -0.23 -11.76 -2.61
CA GLN A 16 0.73 -12.74 -2.10
C GLN A 16 0.19 -14.17 -2.02
N SER A 17 -1.10 -14.33 -1.68
CA SER A 17 -1.71 -15.65 -1.41
C SER A 17 -2.74 -16.07 -2.45
N PHE A 18 -2.88 -15.35 -3.56
CA PHE A 18 -3.96 -15.60 -4.50
C PHE A 18 -3.61 -16.67 -5.56
N TYR A 19 -2.67 -16.38 -6.46
CA TYR A 19 -2.25 -17.33 -7.48
C TYR A 19 -0.84 -17.02 -7.97
N ASP A 20 0.03 -18.01 -7.87
CA ASP A 20 1.45 -17.95 -8.22
C ASP A 20 1.65 -18.51 -9.63
N THR A 21 2.15 -17.69 -10.58
CA THR A 21 2.37 -18.11 -11.97
C THR A 21 3.82 -18.49 -12.26
N ASN A 22 4.75 -18.11 -11.39
CA ASN A 22 6.19 -18.32 -11.60
C ASN A 22 6.80 -19.40 -10.69
N CYS A 23 5.98 -19.99 -9.80
CA CYS A 23 6.34 -21.05 -8.85
C CYS A 23 7.39 -20.61 -7.81
N ASP A 24 7.36 -19.35 -7.38
CA ASP A 24 8.22 -18.85 -6.31
C ASP A 24 7.57 -18.91 -4.91
N GLY A 25 6.32 -19.37 -4.83
CA GLY A 25 5.54 -19.48 -3.60
C GLY A 25 4.79 -18.20 -3.25
N ILE A 26 4.81 -17.19 -4.12
CA ILE A 26 4.15 -15.90 -3.92
C ILE A 26 3.21 -15.66 -5.10
N GLY A 27 1.95 -15.36 -4.81
CA GLY A 27 0.99 -14.96 -5.85
C GLY A 27 1.40 -13.64 -6.52
N ASP A 28 1.01 -13.47 -7.76
CA ASP A 28 1.44 -12.34 -8.59
C ASP A 28 0.31 -11.74 -9.43
N ILE A 29 0.59 -10.59 -10.09
CA ILE A 29 -0.40 -9.88 -10.91
C ILE A 29 -0.81 -10.71 -12.13
N ASN A 30 0.09 -11.52 -12.69
CA ASN A 30 -0.24 -12.40 -13.81
C ASN A 30 -1.23 -13.47 -13.37
N GLY A 31 -1.09 -13.98 -12.14
CA GLY A 31 -2.05 -14.89 -11.54
C GLY A 31 -3.43 -14.28 -11.36
N ILE A 32 -3.51 -13.00 -11.01
CA ILE A 32 -4.79 -12.29 -10.98
C ILE A 32 -5.39 -12.23 -12.38
N ILE A 33 -4.58 -11.91 -13.42
CA ILE A 33 -5.04 -11.85 -14.81
C ILE A 33 -5.59 -13.21 -15.26
N GLU A 34 -4.90 -14.31 -14.96
CA GLU A 34 -5.33 -15.67 -15.33
C GLU A 34 -6.65 -16.06 -14.68
N LYS A 35 -7.00 -15.48 -13.54
CA LYS A 35 -8.21 -15.80 -12.77
C LYS A 35 -9.37 -14.82 -13.00
N LEU A 36 -9.25 -13.82 -13.87
CA LEU A 36 -10.31 -12.84 -14.12
C LEU A 36 -11.62 -13.48 -14.58
N ASP A 37 -11.56 -14.47 -15.47
CA ASP A 37 -12.77 -15.18 -15.93
C ASP A 37 -13.44 -15.97 -14.80
N TYR A 38 -12.65 -16.64 -13.95
CA TYR A 38 -13.16 -17.30 -12.75
C TYR A 38 -13.89 -16.32 -11.82
N ILE A 39 -13.29 -15.14 -11.56
CA ILE A 39 -13.88 -14.12 -10.68
C ILE A 39 -15.18 -13.58 -11.28
N ARG A 40 -15.18 -13.30 -12.59
CA ARG A 40 -16.39 -12.87 -13.31
C ARG A 40 -17.50 -13.91 -13.24
N ASP A 41 -17.16 -15.18 -13.43
CA ASP A 41 -18.14 -16.28 -13.45
C ASP A 41 -18.74 -16.55 -12.06
N LEU A 42 -18.08 -16.10 -10.97
CA LEU A 42 -18.66 -16.02 -9.62
C LEU A 42 -19.71 -14.89 -9.48
N GLY A 43 -19.86 -14.03 -10.48
CA GLY A 43 -20.76 -12.86 -10.44
C GLY A 43 -20.13 -11.59 -9.90
N CYS A 44 -18.80 -11.56 -9.68
CA CYS A 44 -18.09 -10.34 -9.28
C CYS A 44 -17.77 -9.50 -10.50
N ASN A 45 -17.97 -8.18 -10.38
CA ASN A 45 -17.72 -7.21 -11.45
C ASN A 45 -16.72 -6.12 -11.05
N ALA A 46 -16.08 -6.27 -9.91
CA ALA A 46 -14.97 -5.41 -9.48
C ALA A 46 -13.95 -6.18 -8.65
N LEU A 47 -12.70 -5.76 -8.78
CA LEU A 47 -11.58 -6.22 -7.95
C LEU A 47 -11.24 -5.14 -6.92
N TRP A 48 -10.93 -5.57 -5.72
CA TRP A 48 -10.24 -4.77 -4.72
C TRP A 48 -8.91 -5.45 -4.41
N ILE A 49 -7.82 -4.81 -4.80
CA ILE A 49 -6.47 -5.36 -4.65
C ILE A 49 -5.80 -4.72 -3.44
N ASN A 50 -5.47 -5.53 -2.43
CA ASN A 50 -4.68 -5.12 -1.28
C ASN A 50 -3.30 -4.61 -1.74
N PRO A 51 -2.55 -3.85 -0.91
CA PRO A 51 -1.39 -3.12 -1.38
C PRO A 51 -0.41 -3.96 -2.16
N CYS A 52 -0.22 -3.62 -3.43
CA CYS A 52 0.73 -4.25 -4.34
C CYS A 52 1.94 -3.36 -4.65
N TYR A 53 2.08 -2.26 -3.92
CA TYR A 53 3.15 -1.28 -4.08
C TYR A 53 4.49 -1.80 -3.56
N ASP A 54 5.58 -1.15 -3.99
CA ASP A 54 6.91 -1.41 -3.48
C ASP A 54 6.98 -1.16 -1.97
N SER A 55 7.37 -2.19 -1.23
CA SER A 55 7.36 -2.26 0.22
C SER A 55 8.50 -3.14 0.71
N PRO A 56 9.08 -2.90 1.89
CA PRO A 56 9.93 -3.86 2.58
C PRO A 56 9.15 -5.05 3.18
N PHE A 57 7.81 -5.03 3.13
CA PHE A 57 6.93 -6.10 3.61
C PHE A 57 7.07 -6.43 5.11
N LYS A 58 7.33 -5.42 5.93
CA LYS A 58 7.30 -5.55 7.40
C LYS A 58 5.88 -5.63 7.94
N ASP A 59 4.91 -5.16 7.14
CA ASP A 59 3.47 -5.23 7.40
C ASP A 59 2.68 -5.57 6.12
N ALA A 60 2.93 -6.75 5.56
CA ALA A 60 2.14 -7.33 4.47
C ALA A 60 1.94 -6.41 3.24
N GLY A 61 2.77 -5.39 3.06
CA GLY A 61 2.70 -4.41 1.97
C GLY A 61 2.04 -3.09 2.37
N TYR A 62 1.49 -2.97 3.58
CA TYR A 62 0.91 -1.71 4.08
C TYR A 62 1.99 -0.69 4.49
N ASP A 63 3.23 -1.10 4.69
CA ASP A 63 4.41 -0.26 4.85
C ASP A 63 4.98 0.16 3.48
N VAL A 64 4.25 1.05 2.78
CA VAL A 64 4.56 1.43 1.40
C VAL A 64 5.82 2.29 1.33
N ARG A 65 6.81 1.81 0.58
CA ARG A 65 8.06 2.52 0.30
C ARG A 65 7.96 3.39 -0.95
N ASN A 66 7.19 2.96 -1.96
CA ASN A 66 7.00 3.73 -3.18
C ASN A 66 5.62 3.44 -3.80
N TYR A 67 4.70 4.42 -3.74
CA TYR A 67 3.35 4.34 -4.29
C TYR A 67 3.27 4.31 -5.82
N ARG A 68 4.36 4.59 -6.52
CA ARG A 68 4.41 4.66 -7.99
C ARG A 68 4.99 3.40 -8.63
N LYS A 69 5.34 2.42 -7.83
CA LYS A 69 6.01 1.21 -8.27
C LYS A 69 5.33 -0.01 -7.69
N VAL A 70 5.04 -0.99 -8.54
CA VAL A 70 4.62 -2.32 -8.13
C VAL A 70 5.79 -3.03 -7.44
N ALA A 71 5.52 -3.77 -6.37
CA ALA A 71 6.51 -4.59 -5.71
C ALA A 71 7.06 -5.65 -6.68
N PRO A 72 8.39 -5.77 -6.82
CA PRO A 72 8.99 -6.73 -7.77
C PRO A 72 8.52 -8.18 -7.60
N ARG A 73 8.15 -8.57 -6.38
CA ARG A 73 7.62 -9.91 -6.09
C ARG A 73 6.25 -10.18 -6.72
N TYR A 74 5.48 -9.13 -7.05
CA TYR A 74 4.18 -9.23 -7.67
C TYR A 74 4.19 -8.98 -9.17
N GLY A 75 5.34 -8.52 -9.72
CA GLY A 75 5.50 -8.18 -11.11
C GLY A 75 5.98 -6.75 -11.34
N SER A 76 5.47 -6.10 -12.35
CA SER A 76 5.86 -4.76 -12.78
C SER A 76 4.66 -3.83 -12.95
N ASN A 77 4.94 -2.52 -13.13
CA ASN A 77 3.89 -1.56 -13.52
C ASN A 77 3.23 -1.94 -14.86
N THR A 78 3.98 -2.54 -15.78
CA THR A 78 3.43 -3.01 -17.07
C THR A 78 2.42 -4.13 -16.84
N ASP A 79 2.68 -5.05 -15.91
CA ASP A 79 1.75 -6.12 -15.56
C ASP A 79 0.48 -5.55 -14.92
N LEU A 80 0.61 -4.54 -14.06
CA LEU A 80 -0.54 -3.84 -13.47
C LEU A 80 -1.38 -3.13 -14.53
N TYR A 81 -0.76 -2.44 -15.49
CA TYR A 81 -1.50 -1.84 -16.62
C TYR A 81 -2.20 -2.88 -17.47
N ARG A 82 -1.56 -4.03 -17.69
CA ARG A 82 -2.18 -5.15 -18.39
C ARG A 82 -3.39 -5.70 -17.63
N LEU A 83 -3.29 -5.84 -16.31
CA LEU A 83 -4.41 -6.23 -15.47
C LEU A 83 -5.60 -5.27 -15.62
N PHE A 84 -5.38 -3.96 -15.61
CA PHE A 84 -6.45 -2.98 -15.84
C PHE A 84 -7.11 -3.18 -17.19
N GLY A 85 -6.34 -3.35 -18.26
CA GLY A 85 -6.86 -3.59 -19.62
C GLY A 85 -7.68 -4.88 -19.68
N GLU A 86 -7.16 -5.98 -19.14
CA GLU A 86 -7.84 -7.28 -19.16
C GLU A 86 -9.12 -7.31 -18.31
N ALA A 87 -9.13 -6.62 -17.17
CA ALA A 87 -10.34 -6.46 -16.36
C ALA A 87 -11.39 -5.61 -17.09
N HIS A 88 -11.00 -4.47 -17.68
CA HIS A 88 -11.92 -3.61 -18.44
C HIS A 88 -12.50 -4.31 -19.67
N ASN A 89 -11.71 -5.13 -20.36
CA ASN A 89 -12.20 -5.95 -21.49
C ASN A 89 -13.32 -6.94 -21.06
N ARG A 90 -13.39 -7.25 -19.77
CA ARG A 90 -14.43 -8.11 -19.16
C ARG A 90 -15.54 -7.32 -18.46
N ASN A 91 -15.58 -5.99 -18.64
CA ASN A 91 -16.47 -5.06 -17.93
C ASN A 91 -16.31 -5.11 -16.41
N MET A 92 -15.11 -5.38 -15.91
CA MET A 92 -14.77 -5.37 -14.50
C MET A 92 -14.03 -4.10 -14.13
N HIS A 93 -14.33 -3.55 -12.95
CA HIS A 93 -13.60 -2.42 -12.37
C HIS A 93 -12.44 -2.92 -11.49
N VAL A 94 -11.38 -2.11 -11.37
CA VAL A 94 -10.25 -2.42 -10.48
C VAL A 94 -10.02 -1.27 -9.54
N LEU A 95 -9.99 -1.56 -8.25
CA LEU A 95 -9.60 -0.65 -7.18
C LEU A 95 -8.31 -1.16 -6.55
N LEU A 96 -7.40 -0.24 -6.32
CA LEU A 96 -6.20 -0.50 -5.52
C LEU A 96 -6.42 0.05 -4.11
N ASP A 97 -5.86 -0.61 -3.15
CA ASP A 97 -5.87 -0.14 -1.77
C ASP A 97 -5.08 1.18 -1.65
N LEU A 98 -5.61 2.12 -0.89
CA LEU A 98 -4.96 3.40 -0.62
C LEU A 98 -4.56 3.46 0.86
N VAL A 99 -3.27 3.63 1.11
CA VAL A 99 -2.69 3.74 2.46
C VAL A 99 -2.27 5.19 2.73
N PRO A 100 -3.19 6.09 3.13
CA PRO A 100 -2.89 7.52 3.20
C PRO A 100 -2.40 8.02 4.56
N GLY A 101 -2.49 7.20 5.62
CA GLY A 101 -2.23 7.63 7.00
C GLY A 101 -0.77 7.47 7.45
N HIS A 102 0.04 6.75 6.68
CA HIS A 102 1.45 6.50 6.97
C HIS A 102 2.21 6.05 5.72
N THR A 103 3.53 5.99 5.84
CA THR A 103 4.40 5.34 4.85
C THR A 103 5.29 4.30 5.51
N SER A 104 6.09 3.59 4.73
CA SER A 104 7.24 2.88 5.28
C SER A 104 8.26 3.86 5.87
N GLU A 105 8.99 3.43 6.90
CA GLU A 105 10.20 4.13 7.38
C GLU A 105 11.29 4.23 6.30
N GLU A 106 11.21 3.42 5.26
CA GLU A 106 12.11 3.45 4.10
C GLU A 106 11.60 4.36 2.96
N HIS A 107 10.46 5.05 3.15
CA HIS A 107 9.93 5.95 2.13
C HIS A 107 10.83 7.20 2.00
N ALA A 108 11.08 7.62 0.76
CA ALA A 108 11.96 8.77 0.48
C ALA A 108 11.55 10.04 1.24
N TRP A 109 10.26 10.31 1.40
CA TRP A 109 9.77 11.45 2.17
C TRP A 109 10.15 11.37 3.65
N PHE A 110 10.06 10.17 4.25
CA PHE A 110 10.42 9.99 5.64
C PHE A 110 11.93 10.17 5.85
N LEU A 111 12.75 9.56 4.99
CA LEU A 111 14.20 9.70 5.04
C LEU A 111 14.65 11.17 4.88
N GLU A 112 13.98 11.93 4.01
CA GLU A 112 14.25 13.37 3.87
C GLU A 112 13.76 14.17 5.09
N SER A 113 12.60 13.81 5.66
CA SER A 113 12.06 14.51 6.83
C SER A 113 12.91 14.38 8.07
N GLN A 114 13.69 13.29 8.22
CA GLN A 114 14.59 13.04 9.35
C GLN A 114 15.89 13.85 9.32
N LYS A 115 16.22 14.50 8.20
CA LYS A 115 17.48 15.26 8.09
C LYS A 115 17.54 16.41 9.07
N ALA A 116 18.76 16.70 9.58
CA ALA A 116 19.00 17.78 10.53
C ALA A 116 18.60 19.16 9.98
N GLU A 117 18.79 19.38 8.67
CA GLU A 117 18.37 20.60 8.01
C GLU A 117 16.90 20.53 7.61
N LYS A 118 16.15 21.59 7.90
CA LYS A 118 14.75 21.71 7.51
C LYS A 118 14.60 21.75 5.99
N ASN A 119 13.69 20.94 5.46
CA ASN A 119 13.39 20.85 4.03
C ASN A 119 11.87 20.73 3.78
N GLU A 120 11.45 20.62 2.54
CA GLU A 120 10.03 20.54 2.14
C GLU A 120 9.28 19.31 2.71
N TYR A 121 10.00 18.27 3.14
CA TYR A 121 9.43 17.05 3.71
C TYR A 121 9.31 17.09 5.23
N SER A 122 9.98 18.03 5.89
CA SER A 122 10.10 18.07 7.36
C SER A 122 8.77 18.10 8.11
N ASN A 123 7.73 18.68 7.48
CA ASN A 123 6.41 18.82 8.10
C ASN A 123 5.39 17.82 7.53
N ARG A 124 5.83 16.78 6.81
CA ARG A 124 4.92 15.75 6.26
C ARG A 124 4.60 14.66 7.25
N TYR A 125 5.41 14.51 8.28
CA TYR A 125 5.23 13.49 9.32
C TYR A 125 4.97 14.15 10.66
N VAL A 126 4.32 13.41 11.53
CA VAL A 126 4.03 13.89 12.88
C VAL A 126 5.23 13.61 13.78
N TRP A 127 5.84 14.67 14.27
CA TRP A 127 6.98 14.64 15.17
C TRP A 127 6.60 15.15 16.56
N THR A 128 7.26 14.65 17.61
CA THR A 128 7.02 15.06 19.00
C THR A 128 8.33 15.16 19.78
N ASN A 129 8.47 16.20 20.56
CA ASN A 129 9.63 16.40 21.47
C ASN A 129 9.45 15.68 22.81
N GLY A 130 8.28 15.11 23.09
CA GLY A 130 7.97 14.46 24.35
C GLY A 130 7.78 12.96 24.19
N ALA A 131 8.65 12.16 24.82
CA ALA A 131 8.53 10.71 24.84
C ALA A 131 7.22 10.21 25.49
N PHE A 132 6.43 11.10 26.11
CA PHE A 132 5.24 10.77 26.87
C PHE A 132 4.01 11.66 26.54
N GLU A 133 4.14 12.65 25.68
CA GLU A 133 3.00 13.47 25.25
C GLU A 133 2.30 12.84 24.02
N GLY A 134 2.02 11.53 24.14
CA GLY A 134 1.19 10.89 23.14
C GLY A 134 -0.22 11.48 23.15
N ILE A 135 -0.74 11.85 21.98
CA ILE A 135 -2.17 12.09 21.81
C ILE A 135 -2.90 10.85 22.37
N ALA A 136 -3.85 11.06 23.28
CA ALA A 136 -4.57 9.98 23.94
C ALA A 136 -5.12 8.99 22.88
N GLY A 137 -4.68 7.74 22.92
CA GLY A 137 -5.05 6.69 21.98
C GLY A 137 -3.98 6.30 20.95
N HIS A 138 -2.83 7.00 20.88
CA HIS A 138 -1.70 6.64 20.02
C HIS A 138 -0.44 6.42 20.87
N PRO A 139 -0.19 5.19 21.34
CA PRO A 139 0.86 4.92 22.32
C PRO A 139 2.27 4.80 21.70
N TYR A 140 2.44 4.96 20.39
CA TYR A 140 3.65 4.57 19.73
C TYR A 140 4.44 5.76 19.22
N ILE A 141 5.61 5.95 19.83
CA ILE A 141 6.64 6.90 19.42
C ILE A 141 7.86 6.07 19.06
N SER A 142 8.45 6.30 17.92
CA SER A 142 9.65 5.62 17.45
C SER A 142 10.53 6.56 16.66
N GLY A 143 11.79 6.13 16.45
CA GLY A 143 12.75 6.92 15.71
C GLY A 143 13.24 8.16 16.45
N GLU A 144 14.24 8.77 15.89
CA GLU A 144 14.83 10.02 16.38
C GLU A 144 15.21 10.93 15.21
N CYS A 145 14.77 12.15 15.29
CA CYS A 145 15.24 13.22 14.42
C CYS A 145 16.00 14.23 15.29
N PRO A 146 17.25 14.58 14.97
CA PRO A 146 18.00 15.55 15.74
C PRO A 146 17.33 16.93 15.89
N ARG A 147 16.45 17.27 14.96
CA ARG A 147 15.72 18.53 14.94
C ARG A 147 14.40 18.49 15.70
N ASP A 148 13.57 17.46 15.45
CA ASP A 148 12.16 17.46 15.82
C ASP A 148 11.79 16.35 16.83
N GLY A 149 12.78 15.58 17.32
CA GLY A 149 12.54 14.53 18.31
C GLY A 149 12.12 13.20 17.71
N SER A 150 11.06 12.60 18.24
CA SER A 150 10.59 11.27 17.84
C SER A 150 9.39 11.34 16.91
N ASP A 151 9.30 10.41 15.95
CA ASP A 151 8.16 10.28 15.06
C ASP A 151 7.01 9.51 15.72
N MET A 152 5.78 9.90 15.37
CA MET A 152 4.59 9.12 15.72
C MET A 152 4.43 7.95 14.74
N LEU A 153 3.96 6.83 15.30
CA LEU A 153 3.64 5.64 14.53
C LEU A 153 2.13 5.50 14.37
N ASN A 154 1.70 4.97 13.20
CA ASN A 154 0.29 4.69 13.00
C ASN A 154 -0.11 3.33 13.61
N PHE A 155 0.53 2.24 13.17
CA PHE A 155 0.23 0.87 13.67
C PHE A 155 1.48 0.16 14.17
N PHE A 156 2.59 0.21 13.43
CA PHE A 156 3.83 -0.51 13.71
C PHE A 156 5.04 0.43 13.65
N LYS A 157 6.15 0.00 14.24
CA LYS A 157 7.40 0.75 14.25
C LYS A 157 7.89 1.18 12.85
N ALA A 158 7.59 0.37 11.84
CA ALA A 158 7.97 0.64 10.46
C ALA A 158 7.02 1.58 9.70
N GLN A 159 6.04 2.19 10.39
CA GLN A 159 4.94 2.98 9.78
C GLN A 159 4.82 4.37 10.42
N PRO A 160 5.75 5.29 10.13
CA PRO A 160 5.66 6.67 10.60
C PRO A 160 4.40 7.35 10.05
N ALA A 161 3.66 8.04 10.93
CA ALA A 161 2.41 8.72 10.61
C ALA A 161 2.63 10.00 9.80
N LEU A 162 1.79 10.20 8.79
CA LEU A 162 1.69 11.40 7.96
C LEU A 162 0.82 12.47 8.60
#